data_18197d2b724eebd8bc94dc807da87217
#
_entry.id   18197d2b724eebd8bc94dc807da87217
#
_cell.length_a   1.000
_cell.length_b   1.000
_cell.length_c   1.000
_cell.angle_alpha   90.00
_cell.angle_beta   90.00
_cell.angle_gamma   90.00
#
_symmetry.space_group_name_H-M   'P 1'
#
loop_
_entity.id
_entity.type
_entity.pdbx_description
1 polymer ?
#
loop_
_entity_poly.entity_id
_entity_poly.type
_entity_poly.pdbx_seq_one_letter_code
_entity_poly.pdbx_strand_id
1 'polypeptide(L)'
;MIKRCEYDTFWPILSSADSTPKTAAILADSNENRNNTMNISVFCGASLPHSEQITEAARQLGRAIARGGHTLLYGGSNLGLMGATSGAALQEGGRVVGVIPTFFSDDIIHSQPVSELVRVRTLAERKEYLIAHSDAFVALPGGIGTLDEVLEVMVANQLGLVRDRSGANQSQGKPMILLNLGGYYNPFLEQLRLVKEEGLMRSDAGLISAYSVEDIFLKLNPIVKD
;
A
#
# COMPACT_ATOMS: atom_id res chain seq x y z
N MET A 1 -11.34 -27.74 21.87
CA MET A 1 -12.06 -28.02 20.61
C MET A 1 -12.71 -26.72 20.17
N ILE A 2 -11.98 -25.91 19.42
CA ILE A 2 -12.44 -24.58 18.96
C ILE A 2 -13.16 -24.79 17.65
N LYS A 3 -14.46 -24.49 17.59
CA LYS A 3 -15.26 -24.53 16.37
C LYS A 3 -14.67 -23.55 15.34
N ARG A 4 -14.35 -24.05 14.15
CA ARG A 4 -14.02 -23.25 12.98
C ARG A 4 -15.23 -22.35 12.69
N CYS A 5 -15.02 -21.04 12.73
CA CYS A 5 -16.00 -20.09 12.24
C CYS A 5 -15.96 -20.13 10.72
N GLU A 6 -17.09 -20.43 10.09
CA GLU A 6 -17.24 -20.41 8.65
C GLU A 6 -17.29 -18.94 8.19
N TYR A 7 -16.17 -18.43 7.70
CA TYR A 7 -16.06 -17.10 7.06
C TYR A 7 -16.01 -17.17 5.52
N ASP A 8 -16.44 -18.29 4.93
CA ASP A 8 -16.36 -18.51 3.46
C ASP A 8 -17.38 -17.72 2.62
N THR A 9 -18.25 -16.91 3.25
CA THR A 9 -19.32 -16.20 2.51
C THR A 9 -19.05 -14.72 2.24
N PHE A 10 -17.89 -14.16 2.63
CA PHE A 10 -17.65 -12.71 2.53
C PHE A 10 -16.76 -12.28 1.35
N TRP A 11 -16.28 -13.21 0.54
CA TRP A 11 -15.41 -12.87 -0.59
C TRP A 11 -15.99 -13.36 -1.91
N PRO A 12 -16.67 -12.52 -2.72
CA PRO A 12 -17.09 -12.92 -4.05
C PRO A 12 -15.88 -13.03 -4.97
N ILE A 13 -15.67 -14.22 -5.52
CA ILE A 13 -14.70 -14.52 -6.57
C ILE A 13 -15.14 -13.82 -7.85
N LEU A 14 -14.41 -12.82 -8.32
CA LEU A 14 -14.54 -12.30 -9.68
C LEU A 14 -13.79 -13.24 -10.62
N SER A 15 -14.55 -14.05 -11.36
CA SER A 15 -14.04 -14.92 -12.41
C SER A 15 -14.12 -14.25 -13.79
N SER A 16 -13.06 -14.49 -14.58
CA SER A 16 -12.93 -14.40 -16.03
C SER A 16 -12.87 -13.04 -16.72
N ALA A 17 -11.70 -12.71 -17.25
CA ALA A 17 -11.53 -11.84 -18.40
C ALA A 17 -10.87 -12.60 -19.55
N ASP A 18 -11.47 -12.45 -20.70
CA ASP A 18 -11.25 -13.08 -22.00
C ASP A 18 -9.85 -12.78 -22.58
N SER A 19 -9.24 -13.79 -23.19
CA SER A 19 -7.96 -13.72 -23.89
C SER A 19 -8.15 -13.71 -25.41
N THR A 20 -7.70 -12.65 -26.09
CA THR A 20 -7.44 -12.70 -27.55
C THR A 20 -6.02 -12.24 -27.87
N PRO A 21 -5.31 -12.95 -28.77
CA PRO A 21 -3.89 -12.70 -29.04
C PRO A 21 -3.68 -11.76 -30.22
N LYS A 22 -3.02 -10.62 -30.03
CA LYS A 22 -2.34 -9.90 -31.13
C LYS A 22 -1.17 -9.07 -30.59
N THR A 23 -0.02 -9.32 -31.21
CA THR A 23 1.23 -8.54 -31.25
C THR A 23 2.42 -9.12 -30.48
N ALA A 24 3.01 -10.16 -31.08
CA ALA A 24 4.20 -10.86 -30.57
C ALA A 24 5.52 -10.43 -31.23
N ALA A 25 5.75 -9.15 -31.56
CA ALA A 25 6.95 -8.77 -32.32
C ALA A 25 7.66 -7.47 -31.88
N ILE A 26 7.25 -6.80 -30.77
CA ILE A 26 7.96 -5.58 -30.27
C ILE A 26 8.43 -5.78 -28.79
N LEU A 27 8.38 -6.99 -28.24
CA LEU A 27 8.48 -7.24 -26.80
C LEU A 27 9.75 -8.03 -26.37
N ALA A 28 10.81 -8.04 -27.13
CA ALA A 28 12.02 -8.79 -26.73
C ALA A 28 12.93 -8.03 -25.75
N ASP A 29 12.79 -6.70 -25.62
CA ASP A 29 13.71 -5.88 -24.79
C ASP A 29 13.08 -5.30 -23.50
N SER A 30 11.80 -5.63 -23.25
CA SER A 30 11.05 -5.15 -22.08
C SER A 30 10.73 -6.24 -21.04
N ASN A 31 11.15 -7.48 -21.24
CA ASN A 31 10.74 -8.61 -20.41
C ASN A 31 11.55 -8.78 -19.12
N GLU A 32 12.81 -8.36 -19.04
CA GLU A 32 13.59 -8.45 -17.79
C GLU A 32 13.16 -7.43 -16.74
N ASN A 33 12.59 -6.30 -17.16
CA ASN A 33 12.16 -5.24 -16.23
C ASN A 33 10.70 -5.42 -15.73
N ARG A 34 9.90 -6.30 -16.36
CA ARG A 34 8.50 -6.56 -15.94
C ARG A 34 8.39 -7.49 -14.73
N ASN A 35 9.39 -8.31 -14.45
CA ASN A 35 9.36 -9.24 -13.33
C ASN A 35 9.63 -8.58 -11.96
N ASN A 36 9.95 -7.28 -11.91
CA ASN A 36 10.33 -6.59 -10.68
C ASN A 36 9.41 -5.40 -10.32
N THR A 37 8.28 -5.21 -11.02
CA THR A 37 7.35 -4.12 -10.74
C THR A 37 6.36 -4.50 -9.65
N MET A 38 6.18 -3.63 -8.65
CA MET A 38 5.26 -3.81 -7.53
C MET A 38 4.10 -2.82 -7.60
N ASN A 39 2.99 -3.22 -7.03
CA ASN A 39 1.91 -2.34 -6.59
C ASN A 39 2.19 -1.96 -5.13
N ILE A 40 2.47 -0.70 -4.85
CA ILE A 40 2.81 -0.21 -3.51
C ILE A 40 1.67 0.69 -3.02
N SER A 41 0.96 0.26 -1.98
CA SER A 41 0.00 1.15 -1.30
C SER A 41 0.72 2.07 -0.35
N VAL A 42 0.39 3.38 -0.45
CA VAL A 42 0.90 4.40 0.47
C VAL A 42 -0.23 4.92 1.35
N PHE A 43 -0.09 4.70 2.65
CA PHE A 43 -0.98 5.19 3.70
C PHE A 43 -0.46 6.50 4.26
N CYS A 44 -1.26 7.54 4.23
CA CYS A 44 -0.87 8.87 4.72
C CYS A 44 -2.10 9.76 4.93
N GLY A 45 -1.91 10.89 5.61
CA GLY A 45 -2.99 11.81 5.94
C GLY A 45 -3.46 12.69 4.76
N ALA A 46 -4.73 13.11 4.82
CA ALA A 46 -5.31 14.14 3.94
C ALA A 46 -4.94 15.57 4.40
N SER A 47 -4.15 15.72 5.45
CA SER A 47 -3.65 17.02 5.95
C SER A 47 -2.16 17.13 5.73
N LEU A 48 -1.66 18.35 5.55
CA LEU A 48 -0.23 18.61 5.59
C LEU A 48 0.24 18.68 7.06
N PRO A 49 1.35 18.04 7.41
CA PRO A 49 1.96 18.17 8.72
C PRO A 49 2.66 19.53 8.87
N HIS A 50 2.96 19.93 10.10
CA HIS A 50 3.79 21.13 10.35
C HIS A 50 5.25 20.93 9.87
N SER A 51 5.71 19.70 9.79
CA SER A 51 7.07 19.38 9.35
C SER A 51 7.13 19.30 7.82
N GLU A 52 7.87 20.22 7.19
CA GLU A 52 8.15 20.20 5.76
C GLU A 52 8.98 18.95 5.37
N GLN A 53 9.78 18.42 6.29
CA GLN A 53 10.57 17.21 6.07
C GLN A 53 9.66 15.99 5.76
N ILE A 54 8.50 15.88 6.44
CA ILE A 54 7.53 14.81 6.18
C ILE A 54 6.88 15.02 4.80
N THR A 55 6.54 16.27 4.46
CA THR A 55 5.95 16.58 3.15
C THR A 55 6.92 16.30 2.01
N GLU A 56 8.20 16.65 2.19
CA GLU A 56 9.21 16.36 1.16
C GLU A 56 9.49 14.84 1.04
N ALA A 57 9.50 14.10 2.15
CA ALA A 57 9.61 12.65 2.13
C ALA A 57 8.42 12.00 1.36
N ALA A 58 7.21 12.56 1.49
CA ALA A 58 6.05 12.11 0.71
C ALA A 58 6.24 12.31 -0.80
N ARG A 59 6.75 13.49 -1.21
CA ARG A 59 7.09 13.77 -2.63
C ARG A 59 8.20 12.85 -3.13
N GLN A 60 9.25 12.64 -2.34
CA GLN A 60 10.37 11.75 -2.67
C GLN A 60 9.90 10.32 -2.87
N LEU A 61 9.01 9.82 -1.98
CA LEU A 61 8.44 8.48 -2.10
C LEU A 61 7.63 8.33 -3.39
N GLY A 62 6.77 9.31 -3.72
CA GLY A 62 6.01 9.30 -4.97
C GLY A 62 6.91 9.25 -6.21
N ARG A 63 7.95 10.10 -6.25
CA ARG A 63 8.95 10.09 -7.34
C ARG A 63 9.69 8.76 -7.42
N ALA A 64 10.11 8.20 -6.28
CA ALA A 64 10.87 6.97 -6.23
C ALA A 64 10.04 5.75 -6.70
N ILE A 65 8.76 5.67 -6.32
CA ILE A 65 7.81 4.64 -6.80
C ILE A 65 7.71 4.72 -8.32
N ALA A 66 7.49 5.91 -8.88
CA ALA A 66 7.36 6.10 -10.32
C ALA A 66 8.64 5.75 -11.08
N ARG A 67 9.81 6.26 -10.64
CA ARG A 67 11.11 5.98 -11.26
C ARG A 67 11.52 4.50 -11.19
N GLY A 68 11.06 3.79 -10.15
CA GLY A 68 11.24 2.33 -10.03
C GLY A 68 10.31 1.53 -10.94
N GLY A 69 9.44 2.16 -11.72
CA GLY A 69 8.44 1.48 -12.57
C GLY A 69 7.31 0.81 -11.77
N HIS A 70 7.19 1.12 -10.48
CA HIS A 70 6.15 0.59 -9.61
C HIS A 70 4.83 1.36 -9.79
N THR A 71 3.72 0.74 -9.39
CA THR A 71 2.40 1.41 -9.34
C THR A 71 2.16 1.93 -7.93
N LEU A 72 1.82 3.22 -7.81
CA LEU A 72 1.32 3.79 -6.56
C LEU A 72 -0.17 3.53 -6.42
N LEU A 73 -0.58 2.88 -5.31
CA LEU A 73 -1.97 2.82 -4.85
C LEU A 73 -2.13 3.74 -3.64
N TYR A 74 -3.27 4.44 -3.51
CA TYR A 74 -3.50 5.35 -2.39
C TYR A 74 -4.98 5.67 -2.20
N GLY A 75 -5.33 6.45 -1.17
CA GLY A 75 -6.70 6.77 -0.77
C GLY A 75 -7.49 7.72 -1.71
N GLY A 76 -6.95 8.08 -2.88
CA GLY A 76 -7.68 8.77 -3.96
C GLY A 76 -7.79 10.30 -3.81
N SER A 77 -7.39 10.91 -2.68
CA SER A 77 -7.50 12.35 -2.46
C SER A 77 -6.27 13.12 -2.97
N ASN A 78 -6.49 14.36 -3.45
CA ASN A 78 -5.43 15.30 -3.80
C ASN A 78 -4.96 16.16 -2.61
N LEU A 79 -5.52 15.95 -1.43
CA LEU A 79 -5.23 16.76 -0.25
C LEU A 79 -4.04 16.21 0.55
N GLY A 80 -3.35 17.11 1.25
CA GLY A 80 -2.32 16.78 2.22
C GLY A 80 -1.19 15.92 1.67
N LEU A 81 -0.75 14.94 2.45
CA LEU A 81 0.32 14.02 2.05
C LEU A 81 -0.10 13.09 0.90
N MET A 82 -1.38 12.72 0.80
CA MET A 82 -1.91 11.96 -0.34
C MET A 82 -1.67 12.70 -1.65
N GLY A 83 -2.05 13.99 -1.71
CA GLY A 83 -1.81 14.84 -2.87
C GLY A 83 -0.33 15.06 -3.17
N ALA A 84 0.51 15.24 -2.13
CA ALA A 84 1.95 15.40 -2.29
C ALA A 84 2.61 14.15 -2.91
N THR A 85 2.23 12.96 -2.44
CA THR A 85 2.78 11.69 -2.91
C THR A 85 2.30 11.37 -4.34
N SER A 86 0.99 11.40 -4.57
CA SER A 86 0.39 11.04 -5.86
C SER A 86 0.74 12.05 -6.94
N GLY A 87 0.73 13.36 -6.62
CA GLY A 87 1.14 14.41 -7.54
C GLY A 87 2.60 14.28 -7.98
N ALA A 88 3.51 13.96 -7.05
CA ALA A 88 4.91 13.73 -7.37
C ALA A 88 5.11 12.48 -8.26
N ALA A 89 4.35 11.40 -8.04
CA ALA A 89 4.39 10.22 -8.88
C ALA A 89 3.86 10.50 -10.30
N LEU A 90 2.77 11.26 -10.42
CA LEU A 90 2.21 11.67 -11.72
C LEU A 90 3.18 12.56 -12.51
N GLN A 91 3.87 13.51 -11.84
CA GLN A 91 4.87 14.39 -12.47
C GLN A 91 6.05 13.61 -13.07
N GLU A 92 6.39 12.45 -12.49
CA GLU A 92 7.42 11.53 -13.01
C GLU A 92 6.85 10.55 -14.07
N GLY A 93 5.58 10.70 -14.49
CA GLY A 93 4.94 9.81 -15.45
C GLY A 93 4.59 8.43 -14.89
N GLY A 94 4.56 8.26 -13.57
CA GLY A 94 4.25 7.00 -12.90
C GLY A 94 2.78 6.59 -13.01
N ARG A 95 2.51 5.28 -12.89
CA ARG A 95 1.15 4.76 -12.78
C ARG A 95 0.63 4.99 -11.36
N VAL A 96 -0.53 5.66 -11.26
CA VAL A 96 -1.18 6.01 -9.99
C VAL A 96 -2.62 5.53 -10.00
N VAL A 97 -3.00 4.74 -9.00
CA VAL A 97 -4.36 4.22 -8.79
C VAL A 97 -4.92 4.81 -7.49
N GLY A 98 -5.95 5.63 -7.62
CA GLY A 98 -6.68 6.19 -6.48
C GLY A 98 -7.89 5.33 -6.13
N VAL A 99 -8.10 5.04 -4.84
CA VAL A 99 -9.28 4.31 -4.36
C VAL A 99 -10.06 5.19 -3.41
N ILE A 100 -11.26 5.63 -3.84
CA ILE A 100 -12.01 6.65 -3.10
C ILE A 100 -13.47 6.23 -2.89
N PRO A 101 -14.01 6.37 -1.66
CA PRO A 101 -15.42 6.17 -1.41
C PRO A 101 -16.31 7.21 -2.11
N THR A 102 -17.47 6.77 -2.59
CA THR A 102 -18.43 7.60 -3.36
C THR A 102 -19.06 8.74 -2.57
N PHE A 103 -18.96 8.71 -1.24
CA PHE A 103 -19.48 9.81 -0.40
C PHE A 103 -18.53 11.02 -0.29
N PHE A 104 -17.28 10.89 -0.77
CA PHE A 104 -16.40 12.05 -0.92
C PHE A 104 -16.73 12.81 -2.20
N SER A 105 -16.66 14.14 -2.10
CA SER A 105 -16.92 15.02 -3.25
C SER A 105 -15.76 15.00 -4.25
N ASP A 106 -16.06 15.35 -5.51
CA ASP A 106 -15.09 15.29 -6.61
C ASP A 106 -13.99 16.37 -6.53
N ASP A 107 -14.21 17.43 -5.75
CA ASP A 107 -13.23 18.52 -5.55
C ASP A 107 -11.95 18.09 -4.81
N ILE A 108 -12.02 16.97 -4.08
CA ILE A 108 -10.82 16.40 -3.44
C ILE A 108 -10.04 15.41 -4.31
N ILE A 109 -10.48 15.21 -5.56
CA ILE A 109 -9.80 14.37 -6.55
C ILE A 109 -8.87 15.26 -7.37
N HIS A 110 -7.74 14.72 -7.82
CA HIS A 110 -6.79 15.47 -8.65
C HIS A 110 -7.47 16.08 -9.88
N SER A 111 -7.15 17.37 -10.17
CA SER A 111 -7.51 18.02 -11.42
C SER A 111 -6.81 17.38 -12.63
N GLN A 112 -5.64 16.79 -12.43
CA GLN A 112 -5.01 15.90 -13.42
C GLN A 112 -5.51 14.47 -13.17
N PRO A 113 -5.94 13.75 -14.23
CA PRO A 113 -6.44 12.40 -14.06
C PRO A 113 -5.33 11.48 -13.55
N VAL A 114 -5.61 10.74 -12.49
CA VAL A 114 -4.81 9.58 -12.11
C VAL A 114 -4.95 8.50 -13.18
N SER A 115 -4.02 7.56 -13.24
CA SER A 115 -4.06 6.48 -14.24
C SER A 115 -5.33 5.65 -14.13
N GLU A 116 -5.86 5.50 -12.91
CA GLU A 116 -7.10 4.80 -12.62
C GLU A 116 -7.72 5.35 -11.34
N LEU A 117 -9.04 5.57 -11.34
CA LEU A 117 -9.81 5.96 -10.15
C LEU A 117 -10.87 4.90 -9.85
N VAL A 118 -10.67 4.15 -8.77
CA VAL A 118 -11.60 3.13 -8.29
C VAL A 118 -12.54 3.76 -7.28
N ARG A 119 -13.86 3.71 -7.56
CA ARG A 119 -14.88 4.18 -6.63
C ARG A 119 -15.44 3.01 -5.85
N VAL A 120 -15.48 3.16 -4.54
CA VAL A 120 -16.01 2.18 -3.58
C VAL A 120 -17.12 2.80 -2.75
N ARG A 121 -17.89 1.99 -2.02
CA ARG A 121 -19.03 2.49 -1.23
C ARG A 121 -18.61 2.92 0.18
N THR A 122 -17.62 2.23 0.77
CA THR A 122 -17.25 2.39 2.17
C THR A 122 -15.73 2.50 2.34
N LEU A 123 -15.29 2.97 3.52
CA LEU A 123 -13.87 2.93 3.90
C LEU A 123 -13.35 1.51 4.07
N ALA A 124 -14.21 0.57 4.48
CA ALA A 124 -13.85 -0.85 4.57
C ALA A 124 -13.52 -1.41 3.17
N GLU A 125 -14.40 -1.23 2.18
CA GLU A 125 -14.15 -1.64 0.80
C GLU A 125 -12.87 -0.99 0.22
N ARG A 126 -12.55 0.26 0.61
CA ARG A 126 -11.29 0.91 0.22
C ARG A 126 -10.07 0.15 0.76
N LYS A 127 -10.07 -0.17 2.06
CA LYS A 127 -8.97 -0.92 2.70
C LYS A 127 -8.85 -2.32 2.09
N GLU A 128 -9.96 -3.03 1.91
CA GLU A 128 -9.99 -4.34 1.24
C GLU A 128 -9.37 -4.29 -0.15
N TYR A 129 -9.77 -3.29 -0.97
CA TYR A 129 -9.19 -3.13 -2.31
C TYR A 129 -7.68 -2.90 -2.25
N LEU A 130 -7.21 -1.96 -1.40
CA LEU A 130 -5.79 -1.65 -1.27
C LEU A 130 -4.98 -2.88 -0.80
N ILE A 131 -5.49 -3.65 0.17
CA ILE A 131 -4.84 -4.85 0.68
C ILE A 131 -4.77 -5.94 -0.40
N ALA A 132 -5.85 -6.15 -1.13
CA ALA A 132 -5.93 -7.18 -2.16
C ALA A 132 -4.98 -6.91 -3.35
N HIS A 133 -4.85 -5.63 -3.76
CA HIS A 133 -4.15 -5.27 -5.00
C HIS A 133 -2.71 -4.79 -4.80
N SER A 134 -2.19 -4.76 -3.57
CA SER A 134 -0.82 -4.33 -3.29
C SER A 134 0.10 -5.50 -3.02
N ASP A 135 1.37 -5.36 -3.38
CA ASP A 135 2.45 -6.28 -3.06
C ASP A 135 3.17 -5.85 -1.76
N ALA A 136 3.15 -4.55 -1.48
CA ALA A 136 3.77 -3.95 -0.31
C ALA A 136 2.99 -2.71 0.13
N PHE A 137 3.18 -2.32 1.40
CA PHE A 137 2.55 -1.16 2.00
C PHE A 137 3.61 -0.25 2.63
N VAL A 138 3.42 1.06 2.49
CA VAL A 138 4.26 2.08 3.12
C VAL A 138 3.36 3.06 3.86
N ALA A 139 3.59 3.25 5.15
CA ALA A 139 2.95 4.30 5.93
C ALA A 139 3.92 5.47 6.16
N LEU A 140 3.54 6.65 5.66
CA LEU A 140 4.17 7.92 6.04
C LEU A 140 3.70 8.33 7.46
N PRO A 141 4.40 9.23 8.17
CA PRO A 141 3.86 9.86 9.36
C PRO A 141 2.44 10.37 9.10
N GLY A 142 1.47 9.89 9.88
CA GLY A 142 0.06 10.15 9.62
C GLY A 142 -0.81 10.07 10.87
N GLY A 143 -2.09 10.38 10.74
CA GLY A 143 -3.06 10.38 11.82
C GLY A 143 -3.71 9.01 12.08
N ILE A 144 -4.86 9.06 12.76
CA ILE A 144 -5.63 7.87 13.16
C ILE A 144 -6.02 7.01 11.95
N GLY A 145 -6.41 7.63 10.82
CA GLY A 145 -6.77 6.87 9.60
C GLY A 145 -5.58 6.10 9.02
N THR A 146 -4.37 6.65 9.10
CA THR A 146 -3.15 5.95 8.69
C THR A 146 -2.84 4.77 9.61
N LEU A 147 -3.02 4.94 10.93
CA LEU A 147 -2.85 3.85 11.90
C LEU A 147 -3.90 2.75 11.72
N ASP A 148 -5.15 3.11 11.42
CA ASP A 148 -6.22 2.15 11.10
C ASP A 148 -5.85 1.28 9.89
N GLU A 149 -5.33 1.89 8.81
CA GLU A 149 -4.87 1.18 7.62
C GLU A 149 -3.66 0.27 7.92
N VAL A 150 -2.70 0.73 8.73
CA VAL A 150 -1.54 -0.06 9.19
C VAL A 150 -2.00 -1.28 10.00
N LEU A 151 -2.87 -1.07 10.98
CA LEU A 151 -3.38 -2.14 11.84
C LEU A 151 -4.22 -3.15 11.04
N GLU A 152 -5.00 -2.72 10.05
CA GLU A 152 -5.75 -3.61 9.17
C GLU A 152 -4.81 -4.56 8.41
N VAL A 153 -3.74 -4.03 7.81
CA VAL A 153 -2.71 -4.86 7.13
C VAL A 153 -2.05 -5.83 8.10
N MET A 154 -1.69 -5.38 9.31
CA MET A 154 -1.06 -6.23 10.32
C MET A 154 -2.00 -7.37 10.75
N VAL A 155 -3.29 -7.09 10.96
CA VAL A 155 -4.29 -8.11 11.29
C VAL A 155 -4.47 -9.08 10.14
N ALA A 156 -4.59 -8.60 8.91
CA ALA A 156 -4.70 -9.44 7.71
C ALA A 156 -3.49 -10.36 7.55
N ASN A 157 -2.28 -9.86 7.77
CA ASN A 157 -1.04 -10.65 7.77
C ASN A 157 -1.05 -11.73 8.86
N GLN A 158 -1.42 -11.39 10.10
CA GLN A 158 -1.46 -12.35 11.21
C GLN A 158 -2.47 -13.48 11.00
N LEU A 159 -3.57 -13.17 10.33
CA LEU A 159 -4.63 -14.13 10.02
C LEU A 159 -4.38 -14.92 8.74
N GLY A 160 -3.31 -14.61 7.97
CA GLY A 160 -3.02 -15.23 6.69
C GLY A 160 -4.07 -14.92 5.61
N LEU A 161 -4.71 -13.76 5.70
CA LEU A 161 -5.75 -13.32 4.76
C LEU A 161 -5.17 -12.61 3.52
N VAL A 162 -3.90 -12.26 3.53
CA VAL A 162 -3.22 -11.64 2.37
C VAL A 162 -2.83 -12.71 1.36
N ARG A 163 -3.09 -12.40 0.09
CA ARG A 163 -2.80 -13.29 -1.04
C ARG A 163 -1.77 -12.64 -1.96
N ASP A 164 -0.93 -13.43 -2.57
CA ASP A 164 -0.05 -12.97 -3.66
C ASP A 164 -0.84 -12.72 -4.95
N ARG A 165 -0.16 -12.31 -6.02
CA ARG A 165 -0.76 -12.05 -7.33
C ARG A 165 -1.35 -13.32 -7.99
N SER A 166 -0.93 -14.50 -7.56
CA SER A 166 -1.47 -15.78 -8.03
C SER A 166 -2.74 -16.19 -7.27
N GLY A 167 -3.09 -15.50 -6.20
CA GLY A 167 -4.19 -15.83 -5.29
C GLY A 167 -3.80 -16.83 -4.20
N ALA A 168 -2.53 -17.23 -4.10
CA ALA A 168 -2.05 -18.10 -3.03
C ALA A 168 -1.87 -17.32 -1.72
N ASN A 169 -2.09 -17.99 -0.58
CA ASN A 169 -1.87 -17.39 0.72
C ASN A 169 -0.37 -17.17 0.96
N GLN A 170 0.02 -15.94 1.28
CA GLN A 170 1.39 -15.65 1.70
C GLN A 170 1.57 -16.04 3.17
N SER A 171 2.40 -17.04 3.41
CA SER A 171 2.67 -17.54 4.77
C SER A 171 3.40 -16.53 5.66
N GLN A 172 4.14 -15.60 5.07
CA GLN A 172 4.89 -14.54 5.77
C GLN A 172 4.17 -13.18 5.77
N GLY A 173 3.00 -13.08 5.11
CA GLY A 173 2.30 -11.81 4.90
C GLY A 173 2.99 -10.89 3.88
N LYS A 174 2.37 -9.75 3.59
CA LYS A 174 2.97 -8.70 2.74
C LYS A 174 3.72 -7.68 3.60
N PRO A 175 4.85 -7.12 3.16
CA PRO A 175 5.62 -6.16 3.92
C PRO A 175 4.80 -4.89 4.20
N MET A 176 4.76 -4.47 5.48
CA MET A 176 4.19 -3.21 5.94
C MET A 176 5.33 -2.33 6.48
N ILE A 177 5.71 -1.30 5.73
CA ILE A 177 6.85 -0.44 6.08
C ILE A 177 6.36 0.86 6.71
N LEU A 178 6.83 1.15 7.92
CA LEU A 178 6.66 2.45 8.56
C LEU A 178 7.85 3.33 8.24
N LEU A 179 7.63 4.47 7.59
CA LEU A 179 8.65 5.51 7.47
C LEU A 179 8.76 6.25 8.81
N ASN A 180 9.66 5.76 9.66
CA ASN A 180 9.88 6.29 11.02
C ASN A 180 10.82 7.51 11.00
N LEU A 181 10.40 8.54 10.28
CA LEU A 181 11.14 9.77 10.11
C LEU A 181 11.21 10.53 11.45
N GLY A 182 12.41 10.84 11.91
CA GLY A 182 12.62 11.53 13.19
C GLY A 182 12.07 10.81 14.41
N GLY A 183 11.82 9.49 14.33
CA GLY A 183 11.25 8.73 15.44
C GLY A 183 9.73 8.86 15.60
N TYR A 184 9.02 9.35 14.57
CA TYR A 184 7.58 9.58 14.62
C TYR A 184 6.77 8.38 15.11
N TYR A 185 7.15 7.17 14.67
CA TYR A 185 6.48 5.93 15.05
C TYR A 185 7.05 5.26 16.32
N ASN A 186 8.06 5.84 17.00
CA ASN A 186 8.64 5.22 18.20
C ASN A 186 7.59 4.87 19.28
N PRO A 187 6.62 5.75 19.62
CA PRO A 187 5.60 5.41 20.62
C PRO A 187 4.68 4.25 20.17
N PHE A 188 4.36 4.18 18.90
CA PHE A 188 3.55 3.08 18.33
C PHE A 188 4.32 1.75 18.33
N LEU A 189 5.59 1.78 17.96
CA LEU A 189 6.46 0.60 18.00
C LEU A 189 6.68 0.11 19.43
N GLU A 190 6.81 1.02 20.40
CA GLU A 190 6.89 0.66 21.81
C GLU A 190 5.59 0.01 22.31
N GLN A 191 4.42 0.52 21.92
CA GLN A 191 3.14 -0.12 22.23
C GLN A 191 3.07 -1.54 21.67
N LEU A 192 3.50 -1.75 20.40
CA LEU A 192 3.52 -3.08 19.79
C LEU A 192 4.50 -4.03 20.50
N ARG A 193 5.65 -3.51 20.96
CA ARG A 193 6.62 -4.27 21.76
C ARG A 193 5.97 -4.83 23.04
N LEU A 194 5.24 -3.98 23.77
CA LEU A 194 4.50 -4.39 24.98
C LEU A 194 3.42 -5.43 24.66
N VAL A 195 2.65 -5.23 23.59
CA VAL A 195 1.62 -6.20 23.15
C VAL A 195 2.26 -7.57 22.86
N LYS A 196 3.46 -7.59 22.26
CA LYS A 196 4.19 -8.82 21.98
C LYS A 196 4.73 -9.49 23.25
N GLU A 197 5.29 -8.71 24.18
CA GLU A 197 5.81 -9.21 25.45
C GLU A 197 4.72 -9.83 26.33
N GLU A 198 3.52 -9.26 26.32
CA GLU A 198 2.35 -9.80 27.00
C GLU A 198 1.73 -11.02 26.27
N GLY A 199 2.32 -11.47 25.16
CA GLY A 199 1.85 -12.61 24.39
C GLY A 199 0.54 -12.36 23.61
N LEU A 200 0.13 -11.12 23.46
CA LEU A 200 -1.10 -10.72 22.76
C LEU A 200 -0.92 -10.58 21.24
N MET A 201 0.31 -10.65 20.77
CA MET A 201 0.65 -10.64 19.32
C MET A 201 1.61 -11.80 19.02
N ARG A 202 1.29 -12.62 18.02
CA ARG A 202 2.03 -13.85 17.71
C ARG A 202 3.29 -13.61 16.86
N SER A 203 3.28 -12.57 16.03
CA SER A 203 4.38 -12.24 15.11
C SER A 203 4.40 -10.74 14.85
N ASP A 204 5.47 -10.22 14.25
CA ASP A 204 5.59 -8.82 13.86
C ASP A 204 4.69 -8.45 12.65
N ALA A 205 3.88 -9.40 12.15
CA ALA A 205 2.86 -9.22 11.13
C ALA A 205 3.40 -8.52 9.85
N GLY A 206 4.66 -8.78 9.46
CA GLY A 206 5.30 -8.17 8.30
C GLY A 206 5.69 -6.70 8.50
N LEU A 207 5.66 -6.19 9.76
CA LEU A 207 6.00 -4.80 10.06
C LEU A 207 7.51 -4.57 9.99
N ILE A 208 7.91 -3.53 9.26
CA ILE A 208 9.29 -3.14 9.03
C ILE A 208 9.42 -1.63 9.26
N SER A 209 10.42 -1.17 9.98
CA SER A 209 10.73 0.25 10.10
C SER A 209 11.77 0.66 9.06
N ALA A 210 11.53 1.79 8.37
CA ALA A 210 12.50 2.46 7.51
C ALA A 210 12.72 3.89 8.00
N TYR A 211 13.90 4.42 7.79
CA TYR A 211 14.29 5.74 8.32
C TYR A 211 14.52 6.79 7.22
N SER A 212 14.49 6.38 5.96
CA SER A 212 14.50 7.24 4.78
C SER A 212 13.72 6.60 3.64
N VAL A 213 13.48 7.35 2.57
CA VAL A 213 12.82 6.81 1.36
C VAL A 213 13.71 5.76 0.69
N GLU A 214 15.01 5.97 0.64
CA GLU A 214 15.97 5.00 0.11
C GLU A 214 15.97 3.70 0.91
N ASP A 215 15.87 3.78 2.25
CA ASP A 215 15.82 2.63 3.14
C ASP A 215 14.55 1.77 2.91
N ILE A 216 13.43 2.39 2.49
CA ILE A 216 12.22 1.65 2.08
C ILE A 216 12.55 0.69 0.93
N PHE A 217 13.17 1.19 -0.14
CA PHE A 217 13.46 0.37 -1.31
C PHE A 217 14.57 -0.66 -1.07
N LEU A 218 15.55 -0.35 -0.21
CA LEU A 218 16.53 -1.33 0.23
C LEU A 218 15.88 -2.53 0.94
N LYS A 219 14.82 -2.29 1.70
CA LYS A 219 14.07 -3.34 2.42
C LYS A 219 13.04 -4.07 1.55
N LEU A 220 12.56 -3.45 0.48
CA LEU A 220 11.69 -4.09 -0.50
C LEU A 220 12.44 -4.97 -1.51
N ASN A 221 13.67 -4.62 -1.89
CA ASN A 221 14.46 -5.32 -2.90
C ASN A 221 14.72 -6.83 -2.63
N PRO A 222 14.94 -7.31 -1.39
CA PRO A 222 15.09 -8.74 -1.12
C PRO A 222 13.81 -9.55 -1.35
N ILE A 223 12.66 -8.91 -1.23
CA ILE A 223 11.33 -9.55 -1.28
C ILE A 223 10.89 -9.83 -2.72
N VAL A 224 11.50 -9.13 -3.68
CA VAL A 224 11.17 -9.24 -5.12
C VAL A 224 11.96 -10.35 -5.81
N LYS A 225 12.97 -10.95 -5.14
CA LYS A 225 13.89 -11.93 -5.75
C LYS A 225 13.52 -13.39 -5.50
N ASP A 226 12.51 -13.66 -4.68
CA ASP A 226 11.98 -14.99 -4.38
C ASP A 226 10.60 -15.19 -5.04
#